data_5cdb92095997b3efc1df65093f9cf4e4
#
_entry.id   5cdb92095997b3efc1df65093f9cf4e4
#
_cell.length_a   1.000
_cell.length_b   1.000
_cell.length_c   1.000
_cell.angle_alpha   90.00
_cell.angle_beta   90.00
_cell.angle_gamma   90.00
#
_symmetry.space_group_name_H-M   'P 1'
#
loop_
_entity.id
_entity.type
_entity.pdbx_description
1 polymer ?
#
loop_
_entity_poly.entity_id
_entity_poly.type
_entity_poly.pdbx_seq_one_letter_code
_entity_poly.pdbx_strand_id
1 'polypeptide(L)'
;MAQDSSIAAHAELLARVDLFAGLSRLTLAKLAAHLVPVKLAAGEELFRQGDPGDAFYLVAAGELGVYVAGGGDGETRVAVLRAGDPVGEMALLTNSPRSAGIRAECDGQLLRLDRARFLRLVREEPDVLLAIASTLSRRLQATLAGNNGAIAEDNVDIVESSTEAPQSTPSVGHFRRRLRPNRA
;
A
#
# COMPACT_ATOMS: atom_id res chain seq x y z
N MET A 1 2.03 18.00 -32.55
CA MET A 1 0.57 18.00 -32.34
C MET A 1 0.05 16.66 -31.78
N ALA A 2 0.27 15.47 -32.40
CA ALA A 2 -0.23 14.19 -31.85
C ALA A 2 0.44 13.81 -30.52
N GLN A 3 1.71 14.11 -30.35
CA GLN A 3 2.50 13.81 -29.16
C GLN A 3 2.07 14.67 -27.96
N ASP A 4 1.77 15.95 -28.19
CA ASP A 4 1.30 16.85 -27.12
C ASP A 4 -0.09 16.47 -26.61
N SER A 5 -0.97 16.02 -27.49
CA SER A 5 -2.30 15.51 -27.13
C SER A 5 -2.21 14.23 -26.28
N SER A 6 -1.25 13.34 -26.59
CA SER A 6 -1.01 12.13 -25.83
C SER A 6 -0.46 12.43 -24.42
N ILE A 7 0.50 13.35 -24.32
CA ILE A 7 1.06 13.76 -23.01
C ILE A 7 -0.02 14.38 -22.13
N ALA A 8 -0.89 15.23 -22.68
CA ALA A 8 -1.99 15.83 -21.92
C ALA A 8 -2.96 14.75 -21.38
N ALA A 9 -3.36 13.80 -22.22
CA ALA A 9 -4.23 12.69 -21.81
C ALA A 9 -3.58 11.81 -20.74
N HIS A 10 -2.30 11.50 -20.89
CA HIS A 10 -1.55 10.74 -19.89
C HIS A 10 -1.38 11.50 -18.55
N ALA A 11 -1.20 12.83 -18.61
CA ALA A 11 -1.12 13.66 -17.41
C ALA A 11 -2.46 13.69 -16.64
N GLU A 12 -3.60 13.70 -17.36
CA GLU A 12 -4.92 13.59 -16.74
C GLU A 12 -5.15 12.23 -16.06
N LEU A 13 -4.65 11.13 -16.65
CA LEU A 13 -4.69 9.83 -16.02
C LEU A 13 -3.82 9.79 -14.76
N LEU A 14 -2.59 10.33 -14.82
CA LEU A 14 -1.71 10.43 -13.66
C LEU A 14 -2.32 11.26 -12.53
N ALA A 15 -3.06 12.32 -12.83
CA ALA A 15 -3.71 13.17 -11.84
C ALA A 15 -4.76 12.43 -10.98
N ARG A 16 -5.30 11.31 -11.49
CA ARG A 16 -6.25 10.46 -10.76
C ARG A 16 -5.58 9.47 -9.81
N VAL A 17 -4.28 9.25 -9.98
CA VAL A 17 -3.50 8.39 -9.08
C VAL A 17 -3.21 9.16 -7.81
N ASP A 18 -3.72 8.70 -6.69
CA ASP A 18 -3.57 9.36 -5.39
C ASP A 18 -2.12 9.71 -5.03
N LEU A 19 -1.16 8.87 -5.43
CA LEU A 19 0.25 9.12 -5.20
C LEU A 19 0.72 10.45 -5.81
N PHE A 20 0.10 10.87 -6.91
CA PHE A 20 0.44 12.06 -7.68
C PHE A 20 -0.55 13.22 -7.51
N ALA A 21 -1.59 13.06 -6.68
CA ALA A 21 -2.67 14.03 -6.51
C ALA A 21 -2.20 15.42 -6.04
N GLY A 22 -1.02 15.50 -5.39
CA GLY A 22 -0.43 16.77 -4.94
C GLY A 22 0.47 17.47 -5.95
N LEU A 23 0.68 16.89 -7.14
CA LEU A 23 1.58 17.43 -8.16
C LEU A 23 0.92 18.52 -9.00
N SER A 24 1.73 19.50 -9.42
CA SER A 24 1.27 20.53 -10.37
C SER A 24 0.98 19.94 -11.75
N ARG A 25 0.12 20.60 -12.54
CA ARG A 25 -0.14 20.18 -13.92
C ARG A 25 1.12 20.12 -14.79
N LEU A 26 2.06 21.03 -14.56
CA LEU A 26 3.34 21.05 -15.26
C LEU A 26 4.19 19.83 -14.91
N THR A 27 4.25 19.47 -13.63
CA THR A 27 4.99 18.30 -13.15
C THR A 27 4.36 17.00 -13.65
N LEU A 28 3.02 16.92 -13.66
CA LEU A 28 2.30 15.77 -14.23
C LEU A 28 2.57 15.63 -15.73
N ALA A 29 2.65 16.74 -16.49
CA ALA A 29 3.01 16.70 -17.91
C ALA A 29 4.46 16.20 -18.12
N LYS A 30 5.40 16.65 -17.29
CA LYS A 30 6.80 16.14 -17.30
C LYS A 30 6.86 14.63 -17.01
N LEU A 31 6.12 14.16 -16.01
CA LEU A 31 5.98 12.73 -15.72
C LEU A 31 5.37 11.98 -16.92
N ALA A 32 4.29 12.49 -17.48
CA ALA A 32 3.59 11.90 -18.62
C ALA A 32 4.48 11.75 -19.85
N ALA A 33 5.41 12.66 -20.07
CA ALA A 33 6.39 12.58 -21.16
C ALA A 33 7.38 11.41 -21.03
N HIS A 34 7.50 10.83 -19.81
CA HIS A 34 8.37 9.65 -19.55
C HIS A 34 7.58 8.33 -19.59
N LEU A 35 6.26 8.36 -19.75
CA LEU A 35 5.44 7.16 -19.85
C LEU A 35 5.63 6.50 -21.23
N VAL A 36 5.78 5.18 -21.19
CA VAL A 36 5.92 4.35 -22.40
C VAL A 36 4.70 3.43 -22.49
N PRO A 37 3.95 3.48 -23.61
CA PRO A 37 2.85 2.54 -23.82
C PRO A 37 3.35 1.09 -23.91
N VAL A 38 2.65 0.19 -23.22
CA VAL A 38 2.87 -1.26 -23.24
C VAL A 38 1.54 -1.92 -23.57
N LYS A 39 1.53 -2.81 -24.55
CA LYS A 39 0.37 -3.65 -24.87
C LYS A 39 0.50 -4.97 -24.12
N LEU A 40 -0.62 -5.50 -23.71
CA LEU A 40 -0.70 -6.79 -23.02
C LEU A 40 -1.85 -7.58 -23.63
N ALA A 41 -1.58 -8.79 -24.09
CA ALA A 41 -2.61 -9.67 -24.61
C ALA A 41 -3.39 -10.37 -23.50
N ALA A 42 -4.62 -10.77 -23.75
CA ALA A 42 -5.42 -11.56 -22.81
C ALA A 42 -4.63 -12.80 -22.31
N GLY A 43 -4.59 -13.00 -20.99
CA GLY A 43 -3.84 -14.07 -20.33
C GLY A 43 -2.34 -13.82 -20.17
N GLU A 44 -1.79 -12.75 -20.76
CA GLU A 44 -0.38 -12.41 -20.63
C GLU A 44 -0.06 -11.91 -19.22
N GLU A 45 1.07 -12.39 -18.70
CA GLU A 45 1.58 -12.03 -17.38
C GLU A 45 2.48 -10.80 -17.47
N LEU A 46 2.15 -9.75 -16.73
CA LEU A 46 2.96 -8.53 -16.67
C LEU A 46 4.20 -8.72 -15.79
N PHE A 47 4.02 -9.34 -14.63
CA PHE A 47 5.07 -9.76 -13.70
C PHE A 47 4.48 -10.70 -12.62
N ARG A 48 5.35 -11.42 -11.92
CA ARG A 48 5.01 -12.35 -10.83
C ARG A 48 5.21 -11.74 -9.46
N GLN A 49 4.53 -12.30 -8.48
CA GLN A 49 4.85 -12.03 -7.09
C GLN A 49 6.31 -12.39 -6.79
N GLY A 50 7.03 -11.48 -6.13
CA GLY A 50 8.46 -11.66 -5.82
C GLY A 50 9.42 -11.12 -6.87
N ASP A 51 8.97 -10.78 -8.08
CA ASP A 51 9.82 -10.18 -9.11
C ASP A 51 10.39 -8.82 -8.65
N PRO A 52 11.53 -8.38 -9.21
CA PRO A 52 12.06 -7.05 -8.94
C PRO A 52 11.07 -5.94 -9.32
N GLY A 53 10.91 -4.96 -8.45
CA GLY A 53 10.06 -3.79 -8.67
C GLY A 53 10.82 -2.67 -9.38
N ASP A 54 10.92 -2.68 -10.71
CA ASP A 54 11.70 -1.74 -11.52
C ASP A 54 10.87 -0.65 -12.21
N ALA A 55 9.55 -0.77 -12.21
CA ALA A 55 8.63 0.14 -12.88
C ALA A 55 7.28 0.22 -12.20
N PHE A 56 6.61 1.33 -12.43
CA PHE A 56 5.20 1.59 -12.17
C PHE A 56 4.42 1.48 -13.47
N TYR A 57 3.18 1.06 -13.38
CA TYR A 57 2.28 1.01 -14.53
C TYR A 57 0.95 1.69 -14.17
N LEU A 58 0.31 2.27 -15.17
CA LEU A 58 -1.03 2.82 -15.10
C LEU A 58 -1.87 2.12 -16.16
N VAL A 59 -3.01 1.57 -15.78
CA VAL A 59 -3.92 0.92 -16.73
C VAL A 59 -4.56 2.01 -17.59
N ALA A 60 -4.29 2.01 -18.90
CA ALA A 60 -4.89 2.93 -19.84
C ALA A 60 -6.17 2.33 -20.46
N ALA A 61 -6.20 1.02 -20.71
CA ALA A 61 -7.35 0.28 -21.20
C ALA A 61 -7.24 -1.20 -20.83
N GLY A 62 -8.37 -1.91 -20.76
CA GLY A 62 -8.44 -3.32 -20.40
C GLY A 62 -8.64 -3.55 -18.89
N GLU A 63 -8.53 -4.81 -18.50
CA GLU A 63 -8.64 -5.26 -17.11
C GLU A 63 -7.47 -6.18 -16.75
N LEU A 64 -6.94 -6.03 -15.53
CA LEU A 64 -5.86 -6.85 -14.99
C LEU A 64 -6.29 -7.55 -13.72
N GLY A 65 -6.03 -8.85 -13.61
CA GLY A 65 -6.17 -9.61 -12.38
C GLY A 65 -4.93 -9.45 -11.48
N VAL A 66 -5.16 -9.29 -10.19
CA VAL A 66 -4.14 -9.30 -9.15
C VAL A 66 -4.13 -10.66 -8.47
N TYR A 67 -3.01 -11.34 -8.47
CA TYR A 67 -2.86 -12.70 -7.99
C TYR A 67 -1.82 -12.78 -6.87
N VAL A 68 -2.15 -13.49 -5.81
CA VAL A 68 -1.20 -13.80 -4.72
C VAL A 68 -1.06 -15.31 -4.58
N ALA A 69 0.11 -15.76 -4.16
CA ALA A 69 0.34 -17.17 -3.85
C ALA A 69 -0.64 -17.59 -2.72
N GLY A 70 -1.40 -18.64 -2.98
CA GLY A 70 -2.29 -19.25 -1.98
C GLY A 70 -1.52 -20.19 -1.06
N GLY A 71 -2.17 -20.64 0.03
CA GLY A 71 -1.62 -21.68 0.91
C GLY A 71 -1.68 -23.06 0.24
N GLY A 72 -0.81 -23.32 -0.75
CA GLY A 72 -0.75 -24.51 -1.61
C GLY A 72 -0.14 -24.17 -2.96
N ASP A 73 -0.22 -25.07 -3.94
CA ASP A 73 0.38 -24.88 -5.27
C ASP A 73 -0.41 -23.93 -6.20
N GLY A 74 -1.36 -23.16 -5.67
CA GLY A 74 -2.27 -22.32 -6.44
C GLY A 74 -2.12 -20.83 -6.19
N GLU A 75 -2.51 -20.03 -7.19
CA GLU A 75 -2.68 -18.59 -7.08
C GLU A 75 -4.15 -18.24 -6.83
N THR A 76 -4.38 -17.21 -5.99
CA THR A 76 -5.73 -16.68 -5.76
C THR A 76 -5.83 -15.28 -6.33
N ARG A 77 -6.87 -15.03 -7.15
CA ARG A 77 -7.18 -13.68 -7.62
C ARG A 77 -7.83 -12.88 -6.48
N VAL A 78 -7.16 -11.83 -6.04
CA VAL A 78 -7.60 -10.99 -4.91
C VAL A 78 -8.23 -9.67 -5.34
N ALA A 79 -7.96 -9.20 -6.56
CA ALA A 79 -8.52 -7.95 -7.09
C ALA A 79 -8.54 -7.94 -8.62
N VAL A 80 -9.28 -6.97 -9.17
CA VAL A 80 -9.27 -6.61 -10.60
C VAL A 80 -9.00 -5.12 -10.70
N LEU A 81 -8.04 -4.74 -11.55
CA LEU A 81 -7.67 -3.36 -11.85
C LEU A 81 -8.18 -2.97 -13.22
N ARG A 82 -8.63 -1.72 -13.35
CA ARG A 82 -9.26 -1.14 -14.55
C ARG A 82 -8.56 0.13 -15.00
N ALA A 83 -9.03 0.69 -16.11
CA ALA A 83 -8.51 1.95 -16.62
C ALA A 83 -8.51 3.06 -15.53
N GLY A 84 -7.34 3.66 -15.32
CA GLY A 84 -7.09 4.65 -14.27
C GLY A 84 -6.44 4.06 -13.00
N ASP A 85 -6.41 2.73 -12.82
CA ASP A 85 -5.82 2.12 -11.64
C ASP A 85 -4.29 2.02 -11.76
N PRO A 86 -3.56 2.35 -10.69
CA PRO A 86 -2.11 2.21 -10.62
C PRO A 86 -1.70 0.77 -10.28
N VAL A 87 -0.53 0.37 -10.78
CA VAL A 87 0.08 -0.94 -10.53
C VAL A 87 1.53 -0.77 -10.14
N GLY A 88 1.91 -1.25 -8.96
CA GLY A 88 3.29 -1.31 -8.51
C GLY A 88 3.90 0.05 -8.18
N GLU A 89 3.12 0.98 -7.63
CA GLU A 89 3.58 2.31 -7.19
C GLU A 89 4.68 2.24 -6.12
N MET A 90 4.65 1.20 -5.29
CA MET A 90 5.68 0.98 -4.27
C MET A 90 7.07 0.77 -4.89
N ALA A 91 7.15 0.18 -6.07
CA ALA A 91 8.41 -0.03 -6.79
C ALA A 91 9.15 1.28 -7.10
N LEU A 92 8.44 2.38 -7.29
CA LEU A 92 9.06 3.69 -7.51
C LEU A 92 9.84 4.18 -6.29
N LEU A 93 9.32 3.92 -5.10
CA LEU A 93 9.83 4.48 -3.85
C LEU A 93 10.78 3.54 -3.12
N THR A 94 10.40 2.26 -2.95
CA THR A 94 11.07 1.35 -2.01
C THR A 94 12.00 0.33 -2.64
N ASN A 95 11.94 0.13 -3.97
CA ASN A 95 12.65 -0.95 -4.67
C ASN A 95 12.31 -2.35 -4.11
N SER A 96 11.15 -2.49 -3.48
CA SER A 96 10.68 -3.77 -2.93
C SER A 96 10.28 -4.73 -4.04
N PRO A 97 10.39 -6.05 -3.84
CA PRO A 97 9.81 -7.04 -4.74
C PRO A 97 8.30 -6.83 -4.92
N ARG A 98 7.76 -7.34 -6.01
CA ARG A 98 6.31 -7.30 -6.30
C ARG A 98 5.53 -8.04 -5.22
N SER A 99 4.55 -7.39 -4.62
CA SER A 99 3.71 -7.98 -3.57
C SER A 99 2.68 -8.97 -4.09
N ALA A 100 2.36 -8.91 -5.39
CA ALA A 100 1.42 -9.78 -6.08
C ALA A 100 1.85 -9.97 -7.54
N GLY A 101 1.36 -11.01 -8.19
CA GLY A 101 1.41 -11.19 -9.64
C GLY A 101 0.32 -10.40 -10.35
N ILE A 102 0.57 -9.99 -11.59
CA ILE A 102 -0.40 -9.29 -12.43
C ILE A 102 -0.52 -9.98 -13.78
N ARG A 103 -1.76 -10.27 -14.20
CA ARG A 103 -2.09 -10.89 -15.47
C ARG A 103 -3.24 -10.17 -16.15
N ALA A 104 -3.20 -10.06 -17.49
CA ALA A 104 -4.28 -9.46 -18.27
C ALA A 104 -5.50 -10.39 -18.32
N GLU A 105 -6.68 -9.88 -17.97
CA GLU A 105 -7.96 -10.60 -18.12
C GLU A 105 -8.51 -10.50 -19.56
N CYS A 106 -8.14 -9.42 -20.25
CA CYS A 106 -8.44 -9.16 -21.66
C CYS A 106 -7.30 -8.36 -22.29
N ASP A 107 -7.32 -8.21 -23.60
CA ASP A 107 -6.36 -7.31 -24.28
C ASP A 107 -6.40 -5.92 -23.65
N GLY A 108 -5.22 -5.39 -23.33
CA GLY A 108 -5.10 -4.12 -22.63
C GLY A 108 -3.93 -3.27 -23.08
N GLN A 109 -3.94 -2.05 -22.58
CA GLN A 109 -2.87 -1.08 -22.77
C GLN A 109 -2.49 -0.47 -21.43
N LEU A 110 -1.20 -0.45 -21.14
CA LEU A 110 -0.62 0.13 -19.94
C LEU A 110 0.31 1.28 -20.32
N LEU A 111 0.53 2.18 -19.38
CA LEU A 111 1.54 3.21 -19.44
C LEU A 111 2.61 2.88 -18.39
N ARG A 112 3.83 2.59 -18.84
CA ARG A 112 4.95 2.21 -17.98
C ARG A 112 5.82 3.42 -17.66
N LEU A 113 6.17 3.58 -16.38
CA LEU A 113 7.15 4.53 -15.88
C LEU A 113 8.29 3.77 -15.21
N ASP A 114 9.47 3.77 -15.82
CA ASP A 114 10.67 3.17 -15.21
C ASP A 114 11.09 3.90 -13.95
N ARG A 115 11.46 3.17 -12.91
CA ARG A 115 11.98 3.73 -11.67
C ARG A 115 13.18 4.65 -11.89
N ALA A 116 14.08 4.29 -12.80
CA ALA A 116 15.25 5.12 -13.11
C ALA A 116 14.85 6.48 -13.69
N ARG A 117 13.82 6.52 -14.57
CA ARG A 117 13.28 7.77 -15.13
C ARG A 117 12.58 8.60 -14.07
N PHE A 118 11.79 7.97 -13.21
CA PHE A 118 11.14 8.63 -12.09
C PHE A 118 12.17 9.26 -11.13
N LEU A 119 13.21 8.53 -10.72
CA LEU A 119 14.25 9.06 -9.84
C LEU A 119 15.06 10.18 -10.47
N ARG A 120 15.21 10.20 -11.81
CA ARG A 120 15.84 11.32 -12.52
C ARG A 120 14.96 12.56 -12.39
N LEU A 121 13.66 12.44 -12.65
CA LEU A 121 12.71 13.54 -12.51
C LEU A 121 12.68 14.11 -11.09
N VAL A 122 12.69 13.26 -10.06
CA VAL A 122 12.75 13.70 -8.65
C VAL A 122 14.00 14.50 -8.33
N ARG A 123 15.13 14.20 -8.97
CA ARG A 123 16.37 15.01 -8.81
C ARG A 123 16.28 16.39 -9.48
N GLU A 124 15.58 16.47 -10.60
CA GLU A 124 15.35 17.73 -11.34
C GLU A 124 14.25 18.57 -10.71
N GLU A 125 13.26 17.91 -10.08
CA GLU A 125 12.06 18.51 -9.49
C GLU A 125 11.87 17.97 -8.05
N PRO A 126 12.60 18.45 -7.05
CA PRO A 126 12.50 17.93 -5.66
C PRO A 126 11.10 18.04 -5.06
N ASP A 127 10.28 19.00 -5.51
CA ASP A 127 8.90 19.19 -5.07
C ASP A 127 8.01 17.97 -5.33
N VAL A 128 8.37 17.13 -6.32
CA VAL A 128 7.71 15.85 -6.57
C VAL A 128 7.76 14.95 -5.33
N LEU A 129 8.95 14.86 -4.71
CA LEU A 129 9.12 14.03 -3.52
C LEU A 129 8.33 14.58 -2.33
N LEU A 130 8.29 15.90 -2.14
CA LEU A 130 7.52 16.52 -1.07
C LEU A 130 6.02 16.28 -1.24
N ALA A 131 5.49 16.39 -2.46
CA ALA A 131 4.08 16.13 -2.75
C ALA A 131 3.72 14.66 -2.47
N ILE A 132 4.56 13.71 -2.89
CA ILE A 132 4.39 12.29 -2.62
C ILE A 132 4.44 12.02 -1.11
N ALA A 133 5.44 12.54 -0.41
CA ALA A 133 5.58 12.39 1.03
C ALA A 133 4.36 12.94 1.80
N SER A 134 3.84 14.09 1.38
CA SER A 134 2.63 14.68 1.96
C SER A 134 1.40 13.79 1.75
N THR A 135 1.26 13.18 0.57
CA THR A 135 0.16 12.24 0.27
C THR A 135 0.26 10.97 1.12
N LEU A 136 1.45 10.38 1.24
CA LEU A 136 1.68 9.20 2.07
C LEU A 136 1.44 9.49 3.56
N SER A 137 1.87 10.66 4.06
CA SER A 137 1.62 11.10 5.44
C SER A 137 0.13 11.21 5.74
N ARG A 138 -0.67 11.81 4.83
CA ARG A 138 -2.12 11.89 4.99
C ARG A 138 -2.78 10.51 5.01
N ARG A 139 -2.36 9.58 4.15
CA ARG A 139 -2.87 8.20 4.15
C ARG A 139 -2.57 7.49 5.48
N LEU A 140 -1.35 7.63 5.97
CA LEU A 140 -0.97 7.05 7.26
C LEU A 140 -1.81 7.61 8.41
N GLN A 141 -2.02 8.93 8.46
CA GLN A 141 -2.87 9.56 9.47
C GLN A 141 -4.31 9.06 9.40
N ALA A 142 -4.88 8.92 8.20
CA ALA A 142 -6.24 8.40 8.01
C ALA A 142 -6.35 6.94 8.49
N THR A 143 -5.36 6.10 8.20
CA THR A 143 -5.32 4.70 8.66
C THR A 143 -5.23 4.61 10.19
N LEU A 144 -4.38 5.43 10.82
CA LEU A 144 -4.24 5.47 12.28
C LEU A 144 -5.50 5.99 12.97
N ALA A 145 -6.17 6.99 12.40
CA ALA A 145 -7.44 7.51 12.92
C ALA A 145 -8.57 6.47 12.82
N GLY A 146 -8.63 5.72 11.71
CA GLY A 146 -9.59 4.62 11.54
C GLY A 146 -9.37 3.47 12.54
N ASN A 147 -8.11 3.10 12.81
CA ASN A 147 -7.79 2.08 13.81
C ASN A 147 -8.07 2.53 15.24
N ASN A 148 -7.88 3.81 15.58
CA ASN A 148 -8.20 4.31 16.91
C ASN A 148 -9.72 4.32 17.18
N GLY A 149 -10.56 4.48 16.17
CA GLY A 149 -12.02 4.33 16.31
C GLY A 149 -12.41 2.88 16.64
N ALA A 150 -11.80 1.89 16.00
CA ALA A 150 -12.06 0.48 16.26
C ALA A 150 -11.60 0.02 17.66
N ILE A 151 -10.52 0.58 18.19
CA ILE A 151 -10.03 0.28 19.55
C ILE A 151 -10.91 0.94 20.63
N ALA A 152 -11.55 2.07 20.33
CA ALA A 152 -12.43 2.75 21.28
C ALA A 152 -13.79 2.06 21.42
N GLU A 153 -14.29 1.37 20.40
CA GLU A 153 -15.55 0.64 20.44
C GLU A 153 -15.44 -0.72 21.15
N ASP A 154 -14.26 -1.38 21.12
CA ASP A 154 -14.02 -2.65 21.81
C ASP A 154 -13.73 -2.50 23.34
N ASN A 155 -13.54 -1.27 23.85
CA ASN A 155 -13.21 -1.03 25.26
C ASN A 155 -14.37 -0.54 26.12
N VAL A 156 -15.61 -0.49 25.62
CA VAL A 156 -16.77 -0.01 26.39
C VAL A 156 -17.54 -1.11 27.11
N ASP A 157 -17.31 -2.39 26.82
CA ASP A 157 -18.10 -3.51 27.38
C ASP A 157 -17.45 -4.29 28.55
N ILE A 158 -16.37 -3.77 29.19
CA ILE A 158 -15.71 -4.50 30.30
C ILE A 158 -15.82 -3.80 31.68
N VAL A 159 -16.66 -2.78 31.84
CA VAL A 159 -16.80 -2.12 33.16
C VAL A 159 -18.24 -1.95 33.59
N GLU A 160 -19.04 -3.05 33.63
CA GLU A 160 -20.25 -3.08 34.42
C GLU A 160 -20.67 -4.53 34.77
N SER A 161 -19.92 -5.19 35.65
CA SER A 161 -20.49 -6.23 36.54
C SER A 161 -19.47 -6.70 37.57
N SER A 162 -19.31 -6.00 38.67
CA SER A 162 -18.88 -6.58 39.95
C SER A 162 -18.98 -5.53 41.05
N THR A 163 -20.21 -5.23 41.46
CA THR A 163 -20.46 -4.64 42.77
C THR A 163 -21.28 -5.65 43.56
N GLU A 164 -20.58 -6.56 44.20
CA GLU A 164 -21.17 -7.24 45.40
C GLU A 164 -20.03 -7.68 46.31
N ALA A 165 -19.90 -7.00 47.44
CA ALA A 165 -19.05 -7.39 48.54
C ALA A 165 -19.78 -8.46 49.39
N PRO A 166 -19.02 -9.39 50.02
CA PRO A 166 -19.38 -9.79 51.36
C PRO A 166 -18.23 -9.55 52.37
N GLN A 167 -18.64 -8.88 53.42
CA GLN A 167 -17.87 -8.73 54.65
C GLN A 167 -17.69 -10.09 55.34
N SER A 168 -16.49 -10.39 55.81
CA SER A 168 -16.27 -11.01 57.12
C SER A 168 -14.79 -11.22 57.39
N THR A 169 -14.24 -10.53 58.36
CA THR A 169 -13.08 -10.89 59.18
C THR A 169 -13.54 -11.89 60.26
N PRO A 170 -12.70 -12.58 61.06
CA PRO A 170 -11.25 -12.50 61.27
C PRO A 170 -10.54 -13.85 61.38
N SER A 171 -9.25 -13.94 61.41
CA SER A 171 -8.52 -14.58 62.52
C SER A 171 -6.97 -14.63 62.31
N VAL A 172 -6.33 -14.22 63.35
CA VAL A 172 -4.89 -14.23 63.63
C VAL A 172 -4.35 -15.65 63.64
N GLY A 173 -3.26 -15.92 62.99
CA GLY A 173 -2.50 -17.18 63.09
C GLY A 173 -1.03 -16.95 62.78
N HIS A 174 -0.30 -16.73 63.88
CA HIS A 174 1.17 -16.84 63.91
C HIS A 174 1.63 -18.18 63.34
N PHE A 175 2.56 -18.22 62.41
CA PHE A 175 3.54 -19.29 62.40
C PHE A 175 4.91 -18.88 61.85
N ARG A 176 5.88 -19.22 62.60
CA ARG A 176 7.30 -18.97 62.67
C ARG A 176 8.12 -19.24 61.41
N ARG A 177 9.15 -18.39 61.28
CA ARG A 177 10.43 -18.59 60.57
C ARG A 177 10.97 -20.01 60.71
N ARG A 178 11.46 -20.58 59.61
CA ARG A 178 12.65 -21.44 59.61
C ARG A 178 13.55 -21.10 58.44
N LEU A 179 14.64 -20.50 58.78
CA LEU A 179 15.87 -20.46 58.00
C LEU A 179 16.50 -21.86 58.02
N ARG A 180 16.98 -22.35 56.92
CA ARG A 180 18.09 -23.32 56.89
C ARG A 180 19.02 -23.06 55.71
N PRO A 181 20.31 -23.40 55.86
CA PRO A 181 21.39 -22.74 55.16
C PRO A 181 21.96 -23.54 53.99
N ASN A 182 22.76 -22.82 53.24
CA ASN A 182 23.76 -23.18 52.26
C ASN A 182 24.66 -24.38 52.63
N ARG A 183 24.91 -25.30 51.68
CA ARG A 183 26.14 -26.10 51.45
C ARG A 183 26.04 -26.78 50.09
N ALA A 184 26.93 -26.65 49.28
CA ALA A 184 28.28 -26.82 48.83
C ALA A 184 28.24 -26.93 47.31
#